data_73ff200c5e505274bec35d43c25a8f43
#
_entry.id   73ff200c5e505274bec35d43c25a8f43
#
_cell.length_a   1.000
_cell.length_b   1.000
_cell.length_c   1.000
_cell.angle_alpha   90.00
_cell.angle_beta   90.00
_cell.angle_gamma   90.00
#
_symmetry.space_group_name_H-M   'P 1'
#
loop_
_entity.id
_entity.type
_entity.pdbx_description
1 polymer ?
#
loop_
_entity_poly.entity_id
_entity_poly.type
_entity_poly.pdbx_seq_one_letter_code
_entity_poly.pdbx_strand_id
1 'polypeptide(L)'
;MIAFLTLYLAIVTLVLTSCMLRERRLQVVGEIPAGYEVLAADLGHGASMGARGALLLRDDEWGIVGKVDLLLRTSDGATVIPVEYKPTWAGYAPGTARPSHILQLATAMLLCQADGRVDRAPREGWIRYIDAAGQLVPGGEVHVENTPMLRERVIALVQRMRRAIVTGAELHREHRSPAKCRRCGLQAACEETA
;
A
#
# COMPACT_ATOMS: atom_id res chain seq x y z
N MET A 1 -46.05 -9.10 9.56
CA MET A 1 -45.15 -9.48 10.67
C MET A 1 -43.90 -10.20 10.19
N ILE A 2 -43.97 -11.25 9.38
CA ILE A 2 -42.84 -12.04 8.86
C ILE A 2 -41.85 -11.16 8.06
N ALA A 3 -42.32 -10.30 7.18
CA ALA A 3 -41.48 -9.42 6.36
C ALA A 3 -40.64 -8.43 7.18
N PHE A 4 -41.17 -7.93 8.28
CA PHE A 4 -40.40 -7.07 9.21
C PHE A 4 -39.30 -7.83 9.93
N LEU A 5 -39.57 -9.07 10.33
CA LEU A 5 -38.60 -9.91 11.03
C LEU A 5 -37.42 -10.30 10.10
N THR A 6 -37.71 -10.62 8.83
CA THR A 6 -36.67 -10.96 7.85
C THR A 6 -35.80 -9.75 7.52
N LEU A 7 -36.38 -8.55 7.36
CA LEU A 7 -35.65 -7.33 7.13
C LEU A 7 -34.74 -6.99 8.32
N TYR A 8 -35.28 -7.10 9.56
CA TYR A 8 -34.50 -6.86 10.78
C TYR A 8 -33.30 -7.81 10.90
N LEU A 9 -33.51 -9.12 10.68
CA LEU A 9 -32.44 -10.12 10.69
C LEU A 9 -31.38 -9.84 9.63
N ALA A 10 -31.78 -9.44 8.42
CA ALA A 10 -30.84 -9.09 7.35
C ALA A 10 -29.98 -7.89 7.73
N ILE A 11 -30.58 -6.85 8.32
CA ILE A 11 -29.83 -5.65 8.78
C ILE A 11 -28.86 -6.02 9.91
N VAL A 12 -29.32 -6.78 10.91
CA VAL A 12 -28.46 -7.24 12.03
C VAL A 12 -27.29 -8.06 11.52
N THR A 13 -27.53 -9.00 10.59
CA THR A 13 -26.46 -9.81 9.99
C THR A 13 -25.48 -8.96 9.20
N LEU A 14 -25.96 -7.96 8.43
CA LEU A 14 -25.11 -7.03 7.69
C LEU A 14 -24.23 -6.18 8.62
N VAL A 15 -24.80 -5.69 9.72
CA VAL A 15 -24.07 -4.91 10.73
C VAL A 15 -23.03 -5.76 11.44
N LEU A 16 -23.40 -6.98 11.88
CA LEU A 16 -22.47 -7.90 12.55
C LEU A 16 -21.32 -8.33 11.62
N THR A 17 -21.61 -8.68 10.36
CA THR A 17 -20.56 -9.01 9.40
C THR A 17 -19.67 -7.82 9.10
N SER A 18 -20.23 -6.61 9.00
CA SER A 18 -19.44 -5.38 8.83
C SER A 18 -18.54 -5.10 10.03
N CYS A 19 -19.05 -5.30 11.26
CA CYS A 19 -18.25 -5.16 12.48
C CYS A 19 -17.14 -6.20 12.56
N MET A 20 -17.42 -7.48 12.27
CA MET A 20 -16.40 -8.53 12.28
C MET A 20 -15.33 -8.33 11.21
N LEU A 21 -15.71 -7.86 10.01
CA LEU A 21 -14.75 -7.49 8.96
C LEU A 21 -13.91 -6.27 9.36
N ARG A 22 -14.50 -5.34 10.12
CA ARG A 22 -13.80 -4.18 10.67
C ARG A 22 -12.80 -4.57 11.75
N GLU A 23 -13.17 -5.45 12.68
CA GLU A 23 -12.23 -5.96 13.70
C GLU A 23 -11.09 -6.77 13.09
N ARG A 24 -11.35 -7.61 12.09
CA ARG A 24 -10.30 -8.33 11.35
C ARG A 24 -9.33 -7.38 10.64
N ARG A 25 -9.82 -6.26 10.09
CA ARG A 25 -8.95 -5.25 9.46
C ARG A 25 -8.11 -4.46 10.47
N LEU A 26 -8.62 -4.23 11.67
CA LEU A 26 -7.85 -3.61 12.76
C LEU A 26 -6.72 -4.53 13.26
N GLN A 27 -6.90 -5.86 13.20
CA GLN A 27 -5.86 -6.83 13.51
C GLN A 27 -4.71 -6.84 12.49
N VAL A 28 -4.95 -6.40 11.24
CA VAL A 28 -3.92 -6.27 10.19
C VAL A 28 -2.87 -5.21 10.53
N VAL A 29 -3.16 -4.24 11.40
CA VAL A 29 -2.17 -3.21 11.80
C VAL A 29 -0.96 -3.84 12.47
N GLY A 30 -1.09 -5.07 12.98
CA GLY A 30 -0.05 -5.69 13.79
C GLY A 30 0.25 -4.84 15.03
N GLU A 31 1.12 -5.31 15.86
CA GLU A 31 1.62 -4.49 16.98
C GLU A 31 2.43 -3.33 16.42
N ILE A 32 1.98 -2.10 16.72
CA ILE A 32 2.79 -0.92 16.48
C ILE A 32 3.99 -1.03 17.43
N PRO A 33 5.22 -1.03 16.91
CA PRO A 33 6.39 -1.17 17.79
C PRO A 33 6.42 -0.05 18.84
N ALA A 34 6.92 -0.35 20.02
CA ALA A 34 7.12 0.64 21.06
C ALA A 34 7.97 1.82 20.52
N GLY A 35 7.58 3.04 20.83
CA GLY A 35 8.27 4.23 20.33
C GLY A 35 7.75 4.77 18.99
N TYR A 36 6.66 4.22 18.47
CA TYR A 36 5.99 4.74 17.26
C TYR A 36 4.54 5.10 17.53
N GLU A 37 4.03 6.07 16.79
CA GLU A 37 2.63 6.45 16.73
C GLU A 37 2.09 6.40 15.30
N VAL A 38 0.80 6.14 15.14
CA VAL A 38 0.17 6.12 13.82
C VAL A 38 -0.17 7.54 13.41
N LEU A 39 0.43 7.99 12.32
CA LEU A 39 0.14 9.29 11.72
C LEU A 39 -1.04 9.21 10.76
N ALA A 40 -1.10 8.18 9.93
CA ALA A 40 -2.20 7.91 9.01
C ALA A 40 -2.30 6.42 8.70
N ALA A 41 -3.49 5.95 8.33
CA ALA A 41 -3.71 4.55 7.95
C ALA A 41 -4.82 4.43 6.89
N ASP A 42 -4.57 3.67 5.81
CA ASP A 42 -5.55 3.28 4.79
C ASP A 42 -6.01 1.81 5.01
N LEU A 43 -6.53 1.53 6.18
CA LEU A 43 -6.98 0.19 6.58
C LEU A 43 -8.46 -0.08 6.23
N GLY A 44 -9.00 0.69 5.27
CA GLY A 44 -10.42 0.69 4.94
C GLY A 44 -11.25 1.48 5.97
N HIS A 45 -12.49 1.74 5.65
CA HIS A 45 -13.37 2.66 6.37
C HIS A 45 -13.37 2.45 7.88
N GLY A 46 -12.79 3.40 8.61
CA GLY A 46 -13.03 3.58 10.03
C GLY A 46 -11.91 3.24 11.02
N ALA A 47 -10.69 3.59 10.74
CA ALA A 47 -9.62 3.53 11.74
C ALA A 47 -9.89 4.51 12.90
N SER A 48 -10.46 4.00 13.97
CA SER A 48 -10.73 4.73 15.21
C SER A 48 -9.54 4.68 16.18
N MET A 49 -8.33 4.91 15.69
CA MET A 49 -7.13 4.93 16.54
C MET A 49 -6.52 6.32 16.70
N GLY A 50 -7.33 7.39 16.58
CA GLY A 50 -6.81 8.76 16.61
C GLY A 50 -6.00 9.13 15.36
N ALA A 51 -5.74 8.18 14.48
CA ALA A 51 -5.06 8.41 13.22
C ALA A 51 -5.95 9.21 12.26
N ARG A 52 -5.35 10.13 11.53
CA ARG A 52 -5.99 10.67 10.33
C ARG A 52 -6.30 9.51 9.40
N GLY A 53 -7.46 9.52 8.75
CA GLY A 53 -7.80 8.51 7.73
C GLY A 53 -6.73 8.45 6.63
N ALA A 54 -6.95 7.60 5.62
CA ALA A 54 -6.03 7.45 4.50
C ALA A 54 -5.49 8.79 4.01
N LEU A 55 -4.17 8.95 4.03
CA LEU A 55 -3.50 10.15 3.55
C LEU A 55 -3.16 9.97 2.07
N LEU A 56 -3.82 10.73 1.20
CA LEU A 56 -3.45 10.83 -0.20
C LEU A 56 -2.24 11.75 -0.32
N LEU A 57 -1.07 11.17 -0.55
CA LEU A 57 0.19 11.88 -0.74
C LEU A 57 0.32 12.31 -2.21
N ARG A 58 0.98 13.45 -2.43
CA ARG A 58 1.15 14.02 -3.77
C ARG A 58 2.56 14.58 -3.94
N ASP A 59 3.08 14.38 -5.12
CA ASP A 59 4.28 15.03 -5.64
C ASP A 59 3.92 15.70 -6.97
N ASP A 60 3.79 17.02 -6.95
CA ASP A 60 3.37 17.80 -8.12
C ASP A 60 4.52 17.96 -9.14
N GLU A 61 5.79 17.87 -8.72
CA GLU A 61 6.95 17.91 -9.61
C GLU A 61 6.94 16.69 -10.55
N TRP A 62 6.74 15.51 -9.98
CA TRP A 62 6.71 14.27 -10.75
C TRP A 62 5.31 13.85 -11.21
N GLY A 63 4.25 14.55 -10.75
CA GLY A 63 2.87 14.22 -11.07
C GLY A 63 2.46 12.85 -10.55
N ILE A 64 2.96 12.47 -9.37
CA ILE A 64 2.67 11.20 -8.72
C ILE A 64 1.67 11.44 -7.59
N VAL A 65 0.72 10.55 -7.48
CA VAL A 65 -0.25 10.52 -6.38
C VAL A 65 -0.35 9.09 -5.86
N GLY A 66 -0.38 8.92 -4.56
CA GLY A 66 -0.49 7.60 -3.95
C GLY A 66 -0.96 7.66 -2.51
N LYS A 67 -1.32 6.51 -1.99
CA LYS A 67 -1.62 6.28 -0.59
C LYS A 67 -0.65 5.27 -0.03
N VAL A 68 -0.38 5.39 1.26
CA VAL A 68 0.36 4.38 2.03
C VAL A 68 -0.64 3.60 2.88
N ASP A 69 -0.40 2.32 3.07
CA ASP A 69 -1.26 1.49 3.91
C ASP A 69 -1.21 1.97 5.36
N LEU A 70 0.00 2.30 5.85
CA LEU A 70 0.22 2.84 7.19
C LEU A 70 1.39 3.81 7.17
N LEU A 71 1.26 4.95 7.84
CA LEU A 71 2.33 5.90 8.08
C LEU A 71 2.57 6.02 9.58
N LEU A 72 3.74 5.61 10.01
CA LEU A 72 4.21 5.72 11.39
C LEU A 72 5.07 6.96 11.56
N ARG A 73 5.12 7.47 12.79
CA ARG A 73 6.06 8.50 13.23
C ARG A 73 6.72 8.04 14.52
N THR A 74 8.02 8.27 14.66
CA THR A 74 8.70 8.03 15.94
C THR A 74 8.15 8.97 17.01
N SER A 75 8.08 8.52 18.27
CA SER A 75 7.49 9.29 19.37
C SER A 75 8.24 10.61 19.65
N ASP A 76 9.52 10.71 19.26
CA ASP A 76 10.31 11.93 19.28
C ASP A 76 10.04 12.86 18.08
N GLY A 77 9.20 12.42 17.13
CA GLY A 77 8.89 13.14 15.90
C GLY A 77 10.04 13.23 14.90
N ALA A 78 11.16 12.53 15.13
CA ALA A 78 12.38 12.70 14.34
C ALA A 78 12.28 12.10 12.93
N THR A 79 11.44 11.06 12.73
CA THR A 79 11.30 10.42 11.43
C THR A 79 9.88 9.88 11.21
N VAL A 80 9.53 9.71 9.94
CA VAL A 80 8.32 8.99 9.50
C VAL A 80 8.71 7.72 8.75
N ILE A 81 7.87 6.70 8.84
CA ILE A 81 8.10 5.39 8.24
C ILE A 81 6.83 4.97 7.51
N PRO A 82 6.82 4.98 6.17
CA PRO A 82 5.75 4.37 5.41
C PRO A 82 5.84 2.84 5.50
N VAL A 83 4.70 2.21 5.70
CA VAL A 83 4.57 0.74 5.81
C VAL A 83 3.59 0.26 4.74
N GLU A 84 4.00 -0.75 4.00
CA GLU A 84 3.20 -1.43 2.98
C GLU A 84 2.89 -2.85 3.43
N TYR A 85 1.61 -3.23 3.41
CA TYR A 85 1.18 -4.60 3.69
C TYR A 85 1.04 -5.38 2.39
N LYS A 86 1.62 -6.57 2.36
CA LYS A 86 1.57 -7.44 1.17
C LYS A 86 1.20 -8.85 1.57
N PRO A 87 0.29 -9.51 0.81
CA PRO A 87 0.06 -10.93 1.02
C PRO A 87 1.32 -11.72 0.66
N THR A 88 1.58 -12.79 1.39
CA THR A 88 2.59 -13.78 1.00
C THR A 88 2.22 -14.42 -0.34
N TRP A 89 3.19 -15.06 -0.99
CA TRP A 89 3.01 -15.77 -2.27
C TRP A 89 3.62 -17.16 -2.20
N ALA A 90 3.29 -18.00 -3.16
CA ALA A 90 3.94 -19.29 -3.30
C ALA A 90 5.45 -19.12 -3.49
N GLY A 91 6.25 -19.75 -2.63
CA GLY A 91 7.71 -19.59 -2.59
C GLY A 91 8.20 -18.33 -1.86
N TYR A 92 7.35 -17.67 -1.05
CA TYR A 92 7.82 -16.61 -0.16
C TYR A 92 8.87 -17.17 0.80
N ALA A 93 9.99 -16.46 0.93
CA ALA A 93 11.02 -16.72 1.93
C ALA A 93 11.09 -15.55 2.90
N PRO A 94 11.10 -15.80 4.24
CA PRO A 94 11.24 -14.75 5.24
C PRO A 94 12.44 -13.85 4.99
N GLY A 95 12.27 -12.55 5.27
CA GLY A 95 13.31 -11.55 5.05
C GLY A 95 13.52 -11.14 3.58
N THR A 96 12.71 -11.65 2.63
CA THR A 96 12.81 -11.28 1.21
C THR A 96 11.68 -10.38 0.77
N ALA A 97 11.96 -9.46 -0.15
CA ALA A 97 10.95 -8.62 -0.78
C ALA A 97 11.02 -8.69 -2.31
N ARG A 98 9.85 -8.68 -2.95
CA ARG A 98 9.80 -8.59 -4.42
C ARG A 98 10.26 -7.21 -4.88
N PRO A 99 11.01 -7.11 -6.00
CA PRO A 99 11.42 -5.82 -6.55
C PRO A 99 10.26 -4.84 -6.78
N SER A 100 9.08 -5.33 -7.18
CA SER A 100 7.88 -4.51 -7.37
C SER A 100 7.35 -3.93 -6.04
N HIS A 101 7.46 -4.67 -4.94
CA HIS A 101 7.04 -4.18 -3.62
C HIS A 101 8.04 -3.13 -3.08
N ILE A 102 9.34 -3.35 -3.33
CA ILE A 102 10.39 -2.37 -2.99
C ILE A 102 10.15 -1.07 -3.77
N LEU A 103 9.85 -1.13 -5.07
CA LEU A 103 9.55 0.06 -5.87
C LEU A 103 8.29 0.78 -5.41
N GLN A 104 7.24 0.05 -5.01
CA GLN A 104 6.02 0.64 -4.47
C GLN A 104 6.31 1.40 -3.17
N LEU A 105 7.03 0.77 -2.24
CA LEU A 105 7.44 1.42 -0.99
C LEU A 105 8.38 2.61 -1.23
N ALA A 106 9.31 2.50 -2.19
CA ALA A 106 10.19 3.61 -2.58
C ALA A 106 9.39 4.79 -3.13
N THR A 107 8.33 4.53 -3.91
CA THR A 107 7.40 5.57 -4.37
C THR A 107 6.68 6.22 -3.19
N ALA A 108 6.24 5.45 -2.21
CA ALA A 108 5.64 5.99 -0.98
C ALA A 108 6.61 6.88 -0.19
N MET A 109 7.89 6.47 -0.07
CA MET A 109 8.94 7.27 0.56
C MET A 109 9.19 8.58 -0.19
N LEU A 110 9.21 8.56 -1.53
CA LEU A 110 9.35 9.76 -2.36
C LEU A 110 8.17 10.70 -2.14
N LEU A 111 6.94 10.19 -2.16
CA LEU A 111 5.74 10.97 -1.90
C LEU A 111 5.73 11.59 -0.49
N CYS A 112 6.14 10.85 0.53
CA CYS A 112 6.27 11.41 1.89
C CYS A 112 7.29 12.55 1.95
N GLN A 113 8.36 12.48 1.16
CA GLN A 113 9.38 13.53 1.10
C GLN A 113 8.86 14.80 0.40
N ALA A 114 8.04 14.66 -0.63
CA ALA A 114 7.52 15.76 -1.43
C ALA A 114 6.30 16.43 -0.79
N ASP A 115 5.49 15.67 -0.05
CA ASP A 115 4.23 16.15 0.53
C ASP A 115 4.50 16.97 1.79
N GLY A 116 4.24 18.28 1.74
CA GLY A 116 4.47 19.20 2.85
C GLY A 116 3.63 18.94 4.11
N ARG A 117 2.72 17.98 4.10
CA ARG A 117 1.98 17.53 5.30
C ARG A 117 2.74 16.49 6.11
N VAL A 118 3.83 15.97 5.55
CA VAL A 118 4.75 15.05 6.21
C VAL A 118 5.99 15.83 6.62
N ASP A 119 6.14 16.06 7.92
CA ASP A 119 7.16 16.97 8.47
C ASP A 119 8.60 16.52 8.23
N ARG A 120 8.82 15.27 7.91
CA ARG A 120 10.16 14.67 7.78
C ARG A 120 10.23 13.69 6.60
N ALA A 121 11.32 13.75 5.88
CA ALA A 121 11.62 12.77 4.84
C ALA A 121 11.93 11.38 5.47
N PRO A 122 11.31 10.30 4.98
CA PRO A 122 11.60 8.96 5.48
C PRO A 122 13.04 8.56 5.16
N ARG A 123 13.73 8.00 6.15
CA ARG A 123 15.05 7.36 5.95
C ARG A 123 14.93 5.92 5.50
N GLU A 124 13.83 5.29 5.87
CA GLU A 124 13.48 3.92 5.50
C GLU A 124 11.97 3.77 5.38
N GLY A 125 11.54 2.64 4.88
CA GLY A 125 10.15 2.18 4.94
C GLY A 125 10.12 0.68 5.20
N TRP A 126 8.94 0.15 5.55
CA TRP A 126 8.78 -1.25 5.89
C TRP A 126 7.78 -1.94 4.97
N ILE A 127 8.11 -3.16 4.55
CA ILE A 127 7.16 -4.06 3.89
C ILE A 127 6.81 -5.14 4.89
N ARG A 128 5.51 -5.29 5.20
CA ARG A 128 4.99 -6.29 6.11
C ARG A 128 4.20 -7.33 5.34
N TYR A 129 4.69 -8.56 5.33
CA TYR A 129 4.03 -9.69 4.70
C TYR A 129 3.07 -10.34 5.66
N ILE A 130 1.81 -10.46 5.20
CA ILE A 130 0.70 -11.02 5.98
C ILE A 130 0.17 -12.28 5.32
N ASP A 131 -0.33 -13.19 6.15
CA ASP A 131 -1.02 -14.39 5.70
C ASP A 131 -2.47 -14.12 5.27
N ALA A 132 -3.20 -15.16 4.92
CA ALA A 132 -4.61 -15.06 4.53
C ALA A 132 -5.54 -14.60 5.67
N ALA A 133 -5.11 -14.73 6.92
CA ALA A 133 -5.83 -14.24 8.09
C ALA A 133 -5.49 -12.76 8.41
N GLY A 134 -4.55 -12.16 7.67
CA GLY A 134 -4.09 -10.79 7.89
C GLY A 134 -3.04 -10.67 9.01
N GLN A 135 -2.45 -11.77 9.45
CA GLN A 135 -1.44 -11.77 10.49
C GLN A 135 -0.05 -11.63 9.88
N LEU A 136 0.82 -10.85 10.54
CA LEU A 136 2.23 -10.77 10.17
C LEU A 136 2.88 -12.16 10.27
N VAL A 137 3.45 -12.61 9.16
CA VAL A 137 4.14 -13.90 9.16
C VAL A 137 5.51 -13.77 9.85
N PRO A 138 6.00 -14.81 10.51
CA PRO A 138 7.34 -14.79 11.12
C PRO A 138 8.42 -14.40 10.10
N GLY A 139 9.24 -13.40 10.44
CA GLY A 139 10.23 -12.82 9.50
C GLY A 139 9.61 -12.10 8.30
N GLY A 140 8.34 -11.73 8.38
CA GLY A 140 7.60 -11.05 7.32
C GLY A 140 7.83 -9.54 7.24
N GLU A 141 8.59 -8.94 8.14
CA GLU A 141 8.94 -7.53 8.07
C GLU A 141 10.29 -7.36 7.36
N VAL A 142 10.31 -6.53 6.34
CA VAL A 142 11.50 -6.19 5.56
C VAL A 142 11.68 -4.67 5.56
N HIS A 143 12.82 -4.22 6.07
CA HIS A 143 13.21 -2.82 6.09
C HIS A 143 13.91 -2.46 4.78
N VAL A 144 13.55 -1.33 4.20
CA VAL A 144 14.10 -0.84 2.94
C VAL A 144 14.60 0.59 3.14
N GLU A 145 15.89 0.79 3.02
CA GLU A 145 16.51 2.11 3.12
C GLU A 145 16.13 3.02 1.94
N ASN A 146 15.89 4.29 2.21
CA ASN A 146 15.62 5.32 1.21
C ASN A 146 16.94 5.84 0.61
N THR A 147 17.59 5.01 -0.20
CA THR A 147 18.85 5.39 -0.84
C THR A 147 18.65 6.30 -2.06
N PRO A 148 19.64 7.16 -2.41
CA PRO A 148 19.61 7.95 -3.64
C PRO A 148 19.36 7.08 -4.89
N MET A 149 20.04 5.95 -5.00
CA MET A 149 19.89 5.01 -6.13
C MET A 149 18.45 4.49 -6.26
N LEU A 150 17.79 4.18 -5.14
CA LEU A 150 16.41 3.70 -5.16
C LEU A 150 15.45 4.81 -5.61
N ARG A 151 15.67 6.05 -5.16
CA ARG A 151 14.89 7.23 -5.60
C ARG A 151 15.06 7.49 -7.10
N GLU A 152 16.29 7.49 -7.58
CA GLU A 152 16.60 7.66 -9.02
C GLU A 152 15.89 6.60 -9.87
N ARG A 153 15.84 5.36 -9.41
CA ARG A 153 15.12 4.27 -10.09
C ARG A 153 13.62 4.54 -10.18
N VAL A 154 12.98 5.05 -9.12
CA VAL A 154 11.56 5.44 -9.15
C VAL A 154 11.36 6.60 -10.14
N ILE A 155 12.19 7.65 -10.05
CA ILE A 155 12.10 8.82 -10.94
C ILE A 155 12.27 8.41 -12.41
N ALA A 156 13.26 7.57 -12.73
CA ALA A 156 13.48 7.08 -14.08
C ALA A 156 12.27 6.29 -14.62
N LEU A 157 11.61 5.48 -13.76
CA LEU A 157 10.39 4.78 -14.13
C LEU A 157 9.25 5.75 -14.43
N VAL A 158 9.02 6.74 -13.58
CA VAL A 158 7.99 7.77 -13.77
C VAL A 158 8.24 8.56 -15.06
N GLN A 159 9.47 8.99 -15.31
CA GLN A 159 9.84 9.69 -16.55
C GLN A 159 9.58 8.83 -17.79
N ARG A 160 9.90 7.53 -17.74
CA ARG A 160 9.60 6.60 -18.83
C ARG A 160 8.10 6.51 -19.09
N MET A 161 7.29 6.38 -18.03
CA MET A 161 5.84 6.34 -18.15
C MET A 161 5.26 7.65 -18.72
N ARG A 162 5.74 8.79 -18.24
CA ARG A 162 5.30 10.11 -18.76
C ARG A 162 5.66 10.29 -20.25
N ARG A 163 6.88 9.90 -20.64
CA ARG A 163 7.28 9.93 -22.06
C ARG A 163 6.35 9.07 -22.90
N ALA A 164 6.06 7.84 -22.48
CA ALA A 164 5.16 6.96 -23.23
C ALA A 164 3.76 7.58 -23.41
N ILE A 165 3.22 8.20 -22.35
CA ILE A 165 1.90 8.88 -22.40
C ILE A 165 1.94 10.06 -23.39
N VAL A 166 2.97 10.91 -23.31
CA VAL A 166 3.08 12.13 -24.15
C VAL A 166 3.34 11.81 -25.62
N THR A 167 4.17 10.81 -25.89
CA THR A 167 4.55 10.44 -27.27
C THR A 167 3.58 9.45 -27.91
N GLY A 168 2.60 8.94 -27.17
CA GLY A 168 1.76 7.82 -27.65
C GLY A 168 2.55 6.55 -27.93
N ALA A 169 3.74 6.43 -27.34
CA ALA A 169 4.57 5.23 -27.53
C ALA A 169 3.83 4.00 -26.96
N GLU A 170 3.91 2.91 -27.72
CA GLU A 170 3.31 1.65 -27.31
C GLU A 170 3.84 1.20 -25.95
N LEU A 171 2.92 0.87 -25.06
CA LEU A 171 3.23 0.31 -23.76
C LEU A 171 3.37 -1.20 -23.90
N HIS A 172 4.60 -1.67 -24.06
CA HIS A 172 4.90 -3.09 -24.07
C HIS A 172 4.81 -3.68 -22.65
N ARG A 173 4.26 -4.88 -22.54
CA ARG A 173 4.24 -5.60 -21.28
C ARG A 173 5.66 -6.05 -20.89
N GLU A 174 6.05 -5.80 -19.65
CA GLU A 174 7.33 -6.25 -19.11
C GLU A 174 7.25 -7.61 -18.39
N HIS A 175 6.18 -8.38 -18.63
CA HIS A 175 5.98 -9.67 -17.96
C HIS A 175 5.34 -10.69 -18.92
N ARG A 176 5.61 -11.96 -18.66
CA ARG A 176 5.02 -13.10 -19.40
C ARG A 176 3.88 -13.79 -18.62
N SER A 177 3.19 -13.10 -17.72
CA SER A 177 2.17 -13.67 -16.85
C SER A 177 0.75 -13.47 -17.42
N PRO A 178 0.09 -14.51 -17.94
CA PRO A 178 -1.28 -14.40 -18.42
C PRO A 178 -2.27 -13.93 -17.34
N ALA A 179 -2.00 -14.30 -16.07
CA ALA A 179 -2.84 -13.89 -14.95
C ALA A 179 -2.80 -12.37 -14.69
N LYS A 180 -1.66 -11.71 -14.94
CA LYS A 180 -1.54 -10.26 -14.88
C LYS A 180 -2.26 -9.61 -16.06
N CYS A 181 -2.15 -10.17 -17.26
CA CYS A 181 -2.86 -9.66 -18.43
C CYS A 181 -4.38 -9.68 -18.21
N ARG A 182 -4.94 -10.77 -17.72
CA ARG A 182 -6.39 -10.88 -17.44
C ARG A 182 -6.93 -9.84 -16.45
N ARG A 183 -6.07 -9.25 -15.62
CA ARG A 183 -6.43 -8.23 -14.62
C ARG A 183 -5.99 -6.83 -15.04
N CYS A 184 -5.41 -6.67 -16.20
CA CYS A 184 -4.90 -5.40 -16.68
C CYS A 184 -6.05 -4.57 -17.27
N GLY A 185 -6.24 -3.34 -16.77
CA GLY A 185 -7.24 -2.42 -17.31
C GLY A 185 -6.94 -1.96 -18.75
N LEU A 186 -5.74 -2.21 -19.25
CA LEU A 186 -5.32 -1.89 -20.63
C LEU A 186 -5.29 -3.13 -21.54
N GLN A 187 -5.83 -4.26 -21.11
CA GLN A 187 -5.77 -5.52 -21.88
C GLN A 187 -6.32 -5.35 -23.30
N ALA A 188 -7.42 -4.62 -23.48
CA ALA A 188 -8.07 -4.42 -24.78
C ALA A 188 -7.23 -3.55 -25.73
N ALA A 189 -6.35 -2.70 -25.21
CA ALA A 189 -5.46 -1.83 -25.99
C ALA A 189 -4.05 -2.42 -26.13
N CYS A 190 -3.78 -3.58 -25.53
CA CYS A 190 -2.46 -4.22 -25.56
C CYS A 190 -2.36 -5.13 -26.79
N GLU A 191 -1.44 -4.82 -27.68
CA GLU A 191 -1.19 -5.64 -28.89
C GLU A 191 -0.57 -7.01 -28.58
N GLU A 192 0.09 -7.14 -27.43
CA GLU A 192 0.66 -8.37 -26.95
C GLU A 192 -0.38 -9.21 -26.19
N THR A 193 -1.41 -9.68 -26.88
CA THR A 193 -2.35 -10.65 -26.30
C THR A 193 -1.63 -11.96 -25.97
N ALA A 194 -1.91 -12.50 -24.77
CA ALA A 194 -1.34 -13.76 -24.30
C ALA A 194 -1.91 -14.96 -25.04
#